data_5ac506337e82bdf478d126932d09858b
#
_entry.id   5ac506337e82bdf478d126932d09858b
#
_cell.length_a   1.000
_cell.length_b   1.000
_cell.length_c   1.000
_cell.angle_alpha   90.00
_cell.angle_beta   90.00
_cell.angle_gamma   90.00
#
_symmetry.space_group_name_H-M   'P 1'
#
loop_
_entity.id
_entity.type
_entity.pdbx_description
1 polymer ?
#
loop_
_entity_poly.entity_id
_entity_poly.type
_entity_poly.pdbx_seq_one_letter_code
_entity_poly.pdbx_strand_id
1 'polypeptide(L)'
;MSASKSSPIIMLVDDDEGHRLLITESLRSGGILNDIVEMQNGQEALDYLFRRDGYQDPVRFPKPGLILLDIKMPKADGYTVLEQIKTDAWLRVIPVIVLTSADDQVEVNRCYALGANSYVVKPVRYEEFQRRAKALGLYLDVLRLPD
;
A
#
# COMPACT_ATOMS: atom_id res chain seq x y z
N MET A 1 15.39 -7.47 19.72
CA MET A 1 15.45 -7.27 18.26
C MET A 1 14.07 -7.22 17.66
N SER A 2 13.84 -6.23 16.85
CA SER A 2 12.54 -6.06 16.22
C SER A 2 12.44 -6.91 14.96
N ALA A 3 11.32 -7.62 14.80
CA ALA A 3 11.03 -8.33 13.56
C ALA A 3 10.92 -7.38 12.38
N SER A 4 10.65 -6.10 12.64
CA SER A 4 10.47 -5.08 11.60
C SER A 4 11.72 -4.85 10.74
N LYS A 5 12.91 -5.25 11.19
CA LYS A 5 14.13 -5.07 10.41
C LYS A 5 14.14 -5.88 9.11
N SER A 6 13.50 -7.05 9.11
CA SER A 6 13.43 -7.91 7.93
C SER A 6 12.06 -7.91 7.30
N SER A 7 11.10 -7.21 7.90
CA SER A 7 9.72 -7.20 7.45
C SER A 7 9.48 -6.05 6.47
N PRO A 8 8.74 -6.29 5.40
CA PRO A 8 8.42 -5.22 4.49
C PRO A 8 7.57 -4.15 5.17
N ILE A 9 7.84 -2.88 4.83
CA ILE A 9 7.02 -1.77 5.28
C ILE A 9 5.82 -1.68 4.35
N ILE A 10 4.66 -1.43 4.92
CA ILE A 10 3.44 -1.21 4.15
C ILE A 10 3.22 0.30 4.05
N MET A 11 3.17 0.83 2.83
CA MET A 11 2.80 2.22 2.62
C MET A 11 1.30 2.27 2.33
N LEU A 12 0.57 3.08 3.09
CA LEU A 12 -0.86 3.28 2.91
C LEU A 12 -1.12 4.69 2.42
N VAL A 13 -1.63 4.81 1.20
CA VAL A 13 -1.88 6.10 0.54
C VAL A 13 -3.38 6.29 0.41
N ASP A 14 -3.94 7.22 1.18
CA ASP A 14 -5.36 7.52 1.17
C ASP A 14 -5.54 8.92 1.75
N ASP A 15 -6.32 9.77 1.10
CA ASP A 15 -6.49 11.16 1.54
C ASP A 15 -7.42 11.31 2.74
N ASP A 16 -8.17 10.28 3.08
CA ASP A 16 -9.14 10.32 4.18
C ASP A 16 -8.54 9.69 5.43
N GLU A 17 -8.36 10.50 6.48
CA GLU A 17 -7.79 10.04 7.74
C GLU A 17 -8.62 8.93 8.37
N GLY A 18 -9.95 9.04 8.31
CA GLY A 18 -10.83 8.02 8.84
C GLY A 18 -10.68 6.69 8.13
N HIS A 19 -10.52 6.72 6.80
CA HIS A 19 -10.27 5.51 6.04
C HIS A 19 -8.94 4.89 6.43
N ARG A 20 -7.88 5.71 6.57
CA ARG A 20 -6.58 5.19 6.99
C ARG A 20 -6.65 4.52 8.35
N LEU A 21 -7.39 5.13 9.27
CA LEU A 21 -7.57 4.55 10.60
C LEU A 21 -8.27 3.18 10.54
N LEU A 22 -9.36 3.11 9.79
CA LEU A 22 -10.11 1.86 9.65
C LEU A 22 -9.29 0.77 8.99
N ILE A 23 -8.52 1.12 7.97
CA ILE A 23 -7.66 0.15 7.28
C ILE A 23 -6.59 -0.35 8.24
N THR A 24 -5.92 0.55 8.93
CA THR A 24 -4.88 0.19 9.89
C THR A 24 -5.44 -0.71 11.00
N GLU A 25 -6.60 -0.36 11.55
CA GLU A 25 -7.25 -1.18 12.57
C GLU A 25 -7.60 -2.57 12.04
N SER A 26 -8.09 -2.65 10.81
CA SER A 26 -8.43 -3.93 10.19
C SER A 26 -7.19 -4.83 10.08
N LEU A 27 -6.08 -4.27 9.60
CA LEU A 27 -4.84 -5.02 9.48
C LEU A 27 -4.30 -5.45 10.84
N ARG A 28 -4.30 -4.54 11.82
CA ARG A 28 -3.83 -4.84 13.17
C ARG A 28 -4.69 -5.89 13.88
N SER A 29 -6.01 -5.83 13.70
CA SER A 29 -6.90 -6.81 14.32
C SER A 29 -6.72 -8.20 13.71
N GLY A 30 -6.26 -8.27 12.48
CA GLY A 30 -5.89 -9.54 11.85
C GLY A 30 -4.51 -10.04 12.25
N GLY A 31 -3.77 -9.26 13.05
CA GLY A 31 -2.46 -9.66 13.55
C GLY A 31 -1.28 -9.20 12.71
N ILE A 32 -1.49 -8.32 11.73
CA ILE A 32 -0.39 -7.78 10.92
C ILE A 32 0.47 -6.88 11.80
N LEU A 33 1.77 -7.15 11.87
CA LEU A 33 2.72 -6.41 12.70
C LEU A 33 3.66 -5.51 11.91
N ASN A 34 3.61 -5.56 10.58
CA ASN A 34 4.47 -4.74 9.73
C ASN A 34 4.27 -3.26 10.03
N ASP A 35 5.36 -2.48 9.96
CA ASP A 35 5.25 -1.04 10.07
C ASP A 35 4.41 -0.50 8.92
N ILE A 36 3.53 0.44 9.23
CA ILE A 36 2.66 1.07 8.24
C ILE A 36 3.02 2.55 8.18
N VAL A 37 3.38 3.02 6.99
CA VAL A 37 3.67 4.43 6.73
C VAL A 37 2.47 5.01 6.03
N GLU A 38 1.88 6.05 6.59
CA GLU A 38 0.67 6.66 6.02
C GLU A 38 1.01 7.90 5.21
N MET A 39 0.46 7.99 4.01
CA MET A 39 0.58 9.14 3.13
C MET A 39 -0.81 9.74 2.93
N GLN A 40 -0.93 11.07 3.03
CA GLN A 40 -2.22 11.74 2.97
C GLN A 40 -2.68 12.03 1.54
N ASN A 41 -1.78 11.93 0.58
CA ASN A 41 -2.12 12.17 -0.82
C ASN A 41 -1.05 11.57 -1.71
N GLY A 42 -1.32 11.57 -3.01
CA GLY A 42 -0.41 10.99 -3.99
C GLY A 42 0.92 11.72 -4.10
N GLN A 43 0.91 13.04 -3.96
CA GLN A 43 2.15 13.82 -4.06
C GLN A 43 3.10 13.47 -2.92
N GLU A 44 2.58 13.34 -1.70
CA GLU A 44 3.39 12.94 -0.55
C GLU A 44 3.99 11.54 -0.76
N ALA A 45 3.19 10.62 -1.30
CA ALA A 45 3.67 9.27 -1.60
C ALA A 45 4.80 9.31 -2.64
N LEU A 46 4.63 10.09 -3.71
CA LEU A 46 5.65 10.22 -4.74
C LEU A 46 6.93 10.86 -4.19
N ASP A 47 6.80 11.87 -3.33
CA ASP A 47 7.95 12.50 -2.72
C ASP A 47 8.75 11.50 -1.87
N TYR A 48 8.04 10.69 -1.10
CA TYR A 48 8.68 9.63 -0.33
C TYR A 48 9.40 8.63 -1.24
N LEU A 49 8.69 8.13 -2.24
CA LEU A 49 9.19 7.07 -3.11
C LEU A 49 10.36 7.54 -3.98
N PHE A 50 10.31 8.78 -4.47
CA PHE A 50 11.38 9.36 -5.28
C PHE A 50 12.40 10.12 -4.46
N ARG A 51 12.31 10.04 -3.13
CA ARG A 51 13.28 10.62 -2.18
C ARG A 51 13.44 12.12 -2.35
N ARG A 52 12.30 12.80 -2.41
CA ARG A 52 12.21 14.26 -2.52
C ARG A 52 11.68 14.86 -1.21
N ASP A 53 11.87 16.17 -1.04
CA ASP A 53 11.23 16.98 0.00
C ASP A 53 11.31 16.39 1.41
N GLY A 54 12.54 16.08 1.84
CA GLY A 54 12.77 15.59 3.20
C GLY A 54 12.82 14.08 3.34
N TYR A 55 12.58 13.33 2.26
CA TYR A 55 12.59 11.88 2.29
C TYR A 55 13.89 11.26 1.74
N GLN A 56 14.99 12.00 1.80
CA GLN A 56 16.25 11.55 1.20
C GLN A 56 16.96 10.46 2.00
N ASP A 57 16.74 10.39 3.31
CA ASP A 57 17.44 9.42 4.16
C ASP A 57 16.85 8.02 4.02
N PRO A 58 17.57 7.06 3.40
CA PRO A 58 17.02 5.72 3.18
C PRO A 58 16.91 4.88 4.46
N VAL A 59 17.58 5.26 5.52
CA VAL A 59 17.47 4.56 6.80
C VAL A 59 16.20 4.99 7.51
N ARG A 60 15.92 6.30 7.50
CA ARG A 60 14.73 6.85 8.13
C ARG A 60 13.47 6.58 7.30
N PHE A 61 13.61 6.59 5.98
CA PHE A 61 12.50 6.42 5.04
C PHE A 61 12.82 5.27 4.07
N PRO A 62 12.75 4.02 4.54
CA PRO A 62 13.11 2.88 3.70
C PRO A 62 12.06 2.62 2.62
N LYS A 63 12.51 1.96 1.56
CA LYS A 63 11.64 1.58 0.44
C LYS A 63 10.55 0.63 0.94
N PRO A 64 9.27 0.90 0.65
CA PRO A 64 8.19 -0.01 1.05
C PRO A 64 8.27 -1.34 0.32
N GLY A 65 7.80 -2.38 0.98
CA GLY A 65 7.66 -3.69 0.36
C GLY A 65 6.27 -3.96 -0.19
N LEU A 66 5.31 -3.08 0.11
CA LEU A 66 3.94 -3.19 -0.36
C LEU A 66 3.31 -1.80 -0.29
N ILE A 67 2.55 -1.42 -1.32
CA ILE A 67 1.81 -0.17 -1.33
C ILE A 67 0.33 -0.47 -1.45
N LEU A 68 -0.46 0.08 -0.52
CA LEU A 68 -1.91 0.10 -0.59
C LEU A 68 -2.29 1.49 -1.07
N LEU A 69 -2.88 1.59 -2.24
CA LEU A 69 -3.07 2.86 -2.93
C LEU A 69 -4.54 3.12 -3.24
N ASP A 70 -5.10 4.15 -2.60
CA ASP A 70 -6.43 4.63 -2.96
C ASP A 70 -6.38 5.27 -4.34
N ILE A 71 -7.30 4.90 -5.20
CA ILE A 71 -7.33 5.40 -6.57
C ILE A 71 -7.96 6.79 -6.65
N LYS A 72 -8.95 7.08 -5.81
CA LYS A 72 -9.68 8.35 -5.87
C LYS A 72 -9.17 9.33 -4.82
N MET A 73 -8.24 10.18 -5.24
CA MET A 73 -7.65 11.21 -4.37
C MET A 73 -7.56 12.53 -5.13
N PRO A 74 -7.69 13.69 -4.43
CA PRO A 74 -7.69 14.99 -5.10
C PRO A 74 -6.33 15.44 -5.62
N LYS A 75 -5.23 15.16 -4.92
CA LYS A 75 -3.90 15.60 -5.34
C LYS A 75 -3.10 14.43 -5.86
N ALA A 76 -2.72 14.48 -7.13
CA ALA A 76 -2.04 13.39 -7.80
C ALA A 76 -2.84 12.11 -7.55
N ASP A 77 -3.88 11.91 -8.37
CA ASP A 77 -4.79 10.78 -8.18
C ASP A 77 -4.05 9.45 -8.25
N GLY A 78 -4.73 8.40 -7.81
CA GLY A 78 -4.12 7.08 -7.71
C GLY A 78 -3.62 6.54 -9.04
N TYR A 79 -4.27 6.86 -10.15
CA TYR A 79 -3.81 6.40 -11.46
C TYR A 79 -2.47 7.00 -11.82
N THR A 80 -2.27 8.30 -11.55
CA THR A 80 -1.01 8.98 -11.80
C THR A 80 0.10 8.39 -10.94
N VAL A 81 -0.18 8.17 -9.65
CA VAL A 81 0.78 7.58 -8.72
C VAL A 81 1.18 6.18 -9.19
N LEU A 82 0.18 5.36 -9.54
CA LEU A 82 0.40 4.00 -10.00
C LEU A 82 1.28 3.98 -11.26
N GLU A 83 0.97 4.84 -12.22
CA GLU A 83 1.74 4.92 -13.46
C GLU A 83 3.19 5.29 -13.18
N GLN A 84 3.42 6.29 -12.34
CA GLN A 84 4.78 6.71 -12.03
C GLN A 84 5.58 5.63 -11.31
N ILE A 85 4.94 4.90 -10.41
CA ILE A 85 5.59 3.79 -9.72
C ILE A 85 5.96 2.69 -10.73
N LYS A 86 5.02 2.31 -11.57
CA LYS A 86 5.18 1.14 -12.44
C LYS A 86 6.03 1.40 -13.69
N THR A 87 6.30 2.67 -14.00
CA THR A 87 7.21 3.01 -15.09
C THR A 87 8.62 3.34 -14.62
N ASP A 88 8.86 3.38 -13.31
CA ASP A 88 10.19 3.62 -12.75
C ASP A 88 10.91 2.29 -12.54
N ALA A 89 12.16 2.20 -13.01
CA ALA A 89 12.93 0.95 -13.00
C ALA A 89 13.17 0.44 -11.56
N TRP A 90 13.30 1.33 -10.59
CA TRP A 90 13.57 0.95 -9.20
C TRP A 90 12.29 0.67 -8.40
N LEU A 91 11.21 1.42 -8.68
CA LEU A 91 9.96 1.31 -7.92
C LEU A 91 9.00 0.27 -8.48
N ARG A 92 9.10 -0.05 -9.77
CA ARG A 92 8.11 -0.93 -10.42
C ARG A 92 8.03 -2.33 -9.81
N VAL A 93 9.04 -2.76 -9.08
CA VAL A 93 9.07 -4.07 -8.46
C VAL A 93 8.23 -4.13 -7.19
N ILE A 94 7.84 -2.98 -6.63
CA ILE A 94 7.03 -2.94 -5.42
C ILE A 94 5.60 -3.39 -5.76
N PRO A 95 5.06 -4.41 -5.08
CA PRO A 95 3.66 -4.79 -5.27
C PRO A 95 2.74 -3.65 -4.87
N VAL A 96 1.75 -3.36 -5.71
CA VAL A 96 0.74 -2.34 -5.42
C VAL A 96 -0.63 -2.99 -5.43
N ILE A 97 -1.34 -2.88 -4.32
CA ILE A 97 -2.74 -3.29 -4.21
C ILE A 97 -3.56 -2.00 -4.20
N VAL A 98 -4.38 -1.79 -5.22
CA VAL A 98 -5.20 -0.58 -5.29
C VAL A 98 -6.46 -0.75 -4.45
N LEU A 99 -6.90 0.33 -3.85
CA LEU A 99 -8.12 0.37 -3.05
C LEU A 99 -9.20 1.11 -3.85
N THR A 100 -10.34 0.46 -4.03
CA THR A 100 -11.44 1.02 -4.81
C THR A 100 -12.68 1.15 -3.94
N SER A 101 -13.54 2.12 -4.24
CA SER A 101 -14.78 2.31 -3.47
C SER A 101 -15.92 1.41 -3.96
N ALA A 102 -15.75 0.80 -5.14
CA ALA A 102 -16.75 -0.09 -5.72
C ALA A 102 -16.06 -1.11 -6.61
N ASP A 103 -16.72 -2.24 -6.81
CA ASP A 103 -16.23 -3.29 -7.69
C ASP A 103 -16.57 -2.91 -9.15
N ASP A 104 -15.99 -1.82 -9.62
CA ASP A 104 -16.19 -1.29 -10.97
C ASP A 104 -15.15 -1.93 -11.89
N GLN A 105 -15.61 -2.77 -12.80
CA GLN A 105 -14.72 -3.52 -13.68
C GLN A 105 -13.90 -2.60 -14.59
N VAL A 106 -14.44 -1.47 -15.01
CA VAL A 106 -13.70 -0.51 -15.85
C VAL A 106 -12.53 0.09 -15.07
N GLU A 107 -12.78 0.49 -13.81
CA GLU A 107 -11.74 1.04 -12.94
C GLU A 107 -10.69 -0.01 -12.62
N VAL A 108 -11.12 -1.23 -12.28
CA VAL A 108 -10.21 -2.34 -11.99
C VAL A 108 -9.34 -2.66 -13.20
N ASN A 109 -9.94 -2.74 -14.38
CA ASN A 109 -9.19 -3.02 -15.61
C ASN A 109 -8.16 -1.93 -15.90
N ARG A 110 -8.51 -0.67 -15.68
CA ARG A 110 -7.57 0.44 -15.85
C ARG A 110 -6.39 0.32 -14.90
N CYS A 111 -6.66 -0.04 -13.66
CA CYS A 111 -5.60 -0.24 -12.66
C CYS A 111 -4.63 -1.35 -13.09
N TYR A 112 -5.16 -2.48 -13.54
CA TYR A 112 -4.31 -3.57 -14.00
C TYR A 112 -3.51 -3.18 -15.25
N ALA A 113 -4.13 -2.41 -16.15
CA ALA A 113 -3.42 -1.94 -17.35
C ALA A 113 -2.25 -1.03 -16.99
N LEU A 114 -2.34 -0.29 -15.89
CA LEU A 114 -1.27 0.57 -15.40
C LEU A 114 -0.25 -0.17 -14.53
N GLY A 115 -0.45 -1.45 -14.28
CA GLY A 115 0.51 -2.28 -13.59
C GLY A 115 0.17 -2.66 -12.16
N ALA A 116 -1.06 -2.38 -11.69
CA ALA A 116 -1.46 -2.81 -10.36
C ALA A 116 -1.36 -4.33 -10.24
N ASN A 117 -0.92 -4.80 -9.08
CA ASN A 117 -0.75 -6.22 -8.83
C ASN A 117 -2.04 -6.88 -8.35
N SER A 118 -2.89 -6.13 -7.65
CA SER A 118 -4.17 -6.60 -7.19
C SER A 118 -5.05 -5.42 -6.79
N TYR A 119 -6.26 -5.68 -6.32
CA TYR A 119 -7.15 -4.66 -5.81
C TYR A 119 -7.95 -5.20 -4.63
N VAL A 120 -8.45 -4.27 -3.81
CA VAL A 120 -9.38 -4.59 -2.71
C VAL A 120 -10.44 -3.52 -2.69
N VAL A 121 -11.70 -3.93 -2.56
CA VAL A 121 -12.84 -3.00 -2.46
C VAL A 121 -12.98 -2.53 -1.02
N LYS A 122 -13.14 -1.21 -0.82
CA LYS A 122 -13.38 -0.65 0.51
C LYS A 122 -14.76 -1.02 1.03
N PRO A 123 -14.94 -1.28 2.31
CA PRO A 123 -13.95 -1.22 3.39
C PRO A 123 -12.98 -2.40 3.33
N VAL A 124 -11.70 -2.12 3.62
CA VAL A 124 -10.66 -3.15 3.56
C VAL A 124 -10.85 -4.13 4.72
N ARG A 125 -11.12 -5.38 4.40
CA ARG A 125 -11.26 -6.45 5.39
C ARG A 125 -9.97 -7.25 5.42
N TYR A 126 -9.56 -7.63 6.61
CA TYR A 126 -8.31 -8.36 6.78
C TYR A 126 -8.26 -9.64 5.94
N GLU A 127 -9.34 -10.42 5.93
CA GLU A 127 -9.38 -11.68 5.19
C GLU A 127 -9.19 -11.48 3.70
N GLU A 128 -9.81 -10.43 3.13
CA GLU A 128 -9.66 -10.12 1.72
C GLU A 128 -8.26 -9.63 1.42
N PHE A 129 -7.73 -8.73 2.26
CA PHE A 129 -6.37 -8.24 2.12
C PHE A 129 -5.37 -9.40 2.19
N GLN A 130 -5.51 -10.27 3.18
CA GLN A 130 -4.61 -11.41 3.35
C GLN A 130 -4.62 -12.32 2.13
N ARG A 131 -5.81 -12.60 1.61
CA ARG A 131 -5.96 -13.45 0.44
C ARG A 131 -5.23 -12.86 -0.77
N ARG A 132 -5.38 -11.55 -0.98
CA ARG A 132 -4.73 -10.86 -2.10
C ARG A 132 -3.21 -10.82 -1.93
N ALA A 133 -2.75 -10.49 -0.73
CA ALA A 133 -1.33 -10.44 -0.45
C ALA A 133 -0.68 -11.81 -0.60
N LYS A 134 -1.34 -12.85 -0.11
CA LYS A 134 -0.83 -14.22 -0.20
C LYS A 134 -0.75 -14.67 -1.67
N ALA A 135 -1.73 -14.32 -2.47
CA ALA A 135 -1.75 -14.66 -3.89
C ALA A 135 -0.59 -14.01 -4.65
N LEU A 136 -0.07 -12.88 -4.14
CA LEU A 136 1.10 -12.20 -4.69
C LEU A 136 2.41 -12.75 -4.13
N GLY A 137 2.37 -13.75 -3.27
CA GLY A 137 3.57 -14.32 -2.66
C GLY A 137 4.15 -13.48 -1.54
N LEU A 138 3.38 -12.57 -0.98
CA LEU A 138 3.86 -11.71 0.09
C LEU A 138 3.80 -12.42 1.43
N TYR A 139 4.88 -12.30 2.19
CA TYR A 139 4.97 -12.85 3.54
C TYR A 139 4.99 -11.71 4.53
N LEU A 140 3.83 -11.45 5.16
CA LEU A 140 3.68 -10.38 6.11
C LEU A 140 3.90 -10.89 7.52
N ASP A 141 4.36 -10.00 8.40
CA ASP A 141 4.48 -10.32 9.82
C ASP A 141 3.10 -10.41 10.42
N VAL A 142 2.72 -11.60 10.83
CA VAL A 142 1.43 -11.84 11.44
C VAL A 142 1.64 -12.33 12.87
N LEU A 143 0.91 -11.74 13.80
CA LEU A 143 0.93 -12.20 15.18
C LEU A 143 0.37 -13.63 15.22
N ARG A 144 1.18 -14.53 15.76
CA ARG A 144 0.76 -15.91 15.92
C ARG A 144 0.51 -16.16 17.40
N LEU A 145 -0.68 -16.64 17.70
CA LEU A 145 -1.01 -17.01 19.07
C LEU A 145 -0.46 -18.40 19.33
N PRO A 146 -0.02 -18.68 20.59
CA PRO A 146 0.41 -20.04 20.94
C PRO A 146 -0.73 -21.02 20.70
N ASP A 147 -0.38 -22.15 20.20
CA ASP A 147 -1.35 -23.23 19.99
C ASP A 147 -1.74 -23.85 21.32
#